data_0f2594431d76287b62caef182c77b404
#
_entry.id   0f2594431d76287b62caef182c77b404
#
_cell.length_a   1.000
_cell.length_b   1.000
_cell.length_c   1.000
_cell.angle_alpha   90.00
_cell.angle_beta   90.00
_cell.angle_gamma   90.00
#
_symmetry.space_group_name_H-M   'P 1'
#
loop_
_entity.id
_entity.type
_entity.pdbx_description
1 polymer ?
#
loop_
_entity_poly.entity_id
_entity_poly.type
_entity_poly.pdbx_seq_one_letter_code
_entity_poly.pdbx_strand_id
1 'polypeptide(L)'
;QGSMEPSEFNITRWLKPGENQIALEVYRYSDGSYLEDQDFWRFGGVHRSIHLVHTPDIRIRDYVVRTLPAVQGNYQDFRLLIDPQFSVYQGMDGKGYTLQAVLKDADGREVVNMVGNVEDILDLEHKAARMNEWYPQRGPRKMGRMSAVIKSPQRWTAETPYLYKLELRLQNVNGQTIEQVEQPVGFRCIEIKDGQMLVNGNSVRFRGVNRHEHDPYTARVMSEERMLQDILLMKQANVNAVRTSHYPNVSRWYELCDSLGLYVMDEADIEEHGLRGTLASTSDWHAAFLDRAVRMAERDKNHPSVVMWSMGNESGYGPNFAAISAWLHDFDPTRPVHYEGAQGVNGEPDPKTVDVISRFYTRVKQEYLNPGIPEGEDKERAENARWERLLEIAERTNDNRPVMTSEYAHCMGNA
;
A
#
# COMPACT_ATOMS: atom_id res chain seq x y z
N GLN A 1 -9.27 15.46 3.98
CA GLN A 1 -8.18 14.68 3.37
C GLN A 1 -7.11 14.40 4.40
N GLY A 2 -6.49 13.22 4.33
CA GLY A 2 -5.33 12.89 5.13
C GLY A 2 -4.14 13.80 4.82
N SER A 3 -3.28 14.04 5.81
CA SER A 3 -2.10 14.90 5.64
C SER A 3 -0.94 14.17 4.93
N MET A 4 -1.01 12.85 4.84
CA MET A 4 0.05 11.99 4.29
C MET A 4 -0.23 11.49 2.87
N GLU A 5 -1.41 11.77 2.33
CA GLU A 5 -1.77 11.39 0.97
C GLU A 5 -1.76 12.58 0.01
N PRO A 6 -1.53 12.34 -1.29
CA PRO A 6 -1.50 13.41 -2.28
C PRO A 6 -2.87 14.08 -2.46
N SER A 7 -2.86 15.38 -2.69
CA SER A 7 -4.04 16.18 -3.06
C SER A 7 -3.86 16.73 -4.45
N GLU A 8 -4.78 16.41 -5.36
CA GLU A 8 -4.74 16.85 -6.76
C GLU A 8 -5.82 17.87 -7.05
N PHE A 9 -5.44 18.94 -7.75
CA PHE A 9 -6.35 20.01 -8.16
C PHE A 9 -6.16 20.36 -9.62
N ASN A 10 -7.23 20.31 -10.42
CA ASN A 10 -7.17 20.84 -11.80
C ASN A 10 -7.34 22.35 -11.76
N ILE A 11 -6.24 23.05 -11.99
CA ILE A 11 -6.16 24.51 -11.96
C ILE A 11 -6.22 25.16 -13.35
N THR A 12 -6.38 24.39 -14.42
CA THR A 12 -6.30 24.84 -15.82
C THR A 12 -7.16 26.08 -16.07
N ARG A 13 -8.40 26.10 -15.58
CA ARG A 13 -9.33 27.22 -15.79
C ARG A 13 -8.96 28.53 -15.06
N TRP A 14 -8.02 28.44 -14.10
CA TRP A 14 -7.60 29.57 -13.28
C TRP A 14 -6.29 30.20 -13.77
N LEU A 15 -5.56 29.47 -14.66
CA LEU A 15 -4.29 29.93 -15.18
C LEU A 15 -4.48 31.05 -16.19
N LYS A 16 -3.58 32.00 -16.14
CA LYS A 16 -3.48 33.12 -17.12
C LYS A 16 -2.04 33.18 -17.67
N PRO A 17 -1.84 33.75 -18.87
CA PRO A 17 -0.49 34.02 -19.40
C PRO A 17 0.30 34.89 -18.42
N GLY A 18 1.57 34.58 -18.23
CA GLY A 18 2.47 35.31 -17.32
C GLY A 18 2.46 34.78 -15.90
N GLU A 19 2.61 35.65 -14.93
CA GLU A 19 2.73 35.29 -13.52
C GLU A 19 1.39 34.83 -12.92
N ASN A 20 1.44 33.71 -12.21
CA ASN A 20 0.34 33.14 -11.45
C ASN A 20 0.77 32.96 -10.01
N GLN A 21 -0.13 33.18 -9.08
CA GLN A 21 0.11 33.01 -7.65
C GLN A 21 -0.73 31.87 -7.10
N ILE A 22 -0.09 30.96 -6.34
CA ILE A 22 -0.73 29.87 -5.61
C ILE A 22 -0.58 30.16 -4.11
N ALA A 23 -1.69 30.09 -3.38
CA ALA A 23 -1.70 30.21 -1.92
C ALA A 23 -2.25 28.92 -1.33
N LEU A 24 -1.58 28.42 -0.29
CA LEU A 24 -1.99 27.26 0.48
C LEU A 24 -2.26 27.68 1.91
N GLU A 25 -3.43 27.31 2.43
CA GLU A 25 -3.77 27.48 3.83
C GLU A 25 -3.72 26.11 4.52
N VAL A 26 -2.85 25.97 5.52
CA VAL A 26 -2.63 24.73 6.24
C VAL A 26 -3.00 24.92 7.69
N TYR A 27 -3.97 24.13 8.16
CA TYR A 27 -4.40 24.13 9.56
C TYR A 27 -3.62 23.07 10.33
N ARG A 28 -3.05 23.45 11.48
CA ARG A 28 -2.36 22.50 12.36
C ARG A 28 -3.32 21.49 12.98
N TYR A 29 -4.54 21.92 13.26
CA TYR A 29 -5.62 21.08 13.81
C TYR A 29 -6.87 21.23 12.94
N SER A 30 -7.45 20.11 12.59
CA SER A 30 -8.68 20.01 11.80
C SER A 30 -9.41 18.74 12.23
N ASP A 31 -10.57 18.46 11.64
CA ASP A 31 -11.28 17.19 11.88
C ASP A 31 -10.39 15.98 11.54
N GLY A 32 -9.50 16.11 10.54
CA GLY A 32 -8.50 15.07 10.20
C GLY A 32 -7.57 14.71 11.36
N SER A 33 -7.33 15.64 12.29
CA SER A 33 -6.46 15.38 13.46
C SER A 33 -6.98 14.25 14.37
N TYR A 34 -8.28 13.97 14.35
CA TYR A 34 -8.85 12.86 15.12
C TYR A 34 -8.54 11.48 14.53
N LEU A 35 -8.13 11.42 13.25
CA LEU A 35 -7.66 10.21 12.58
C LEU A 35 -6.13 10.18 12.39
N GLU A 36 -5.43 11.18 12.89
CA GLU A 36 -3.97 11.31 12.81
C GLU A 36 -3.40 11.52 14.22
N ASP A 37 -3.88 10.68 15.16
CA ASP A 37 -3.54 10.76 16.57
C ASP A 37 -2.36 9.83 16.95
N GLN A 38 -1.40 9.70 16.04
CA GLN A 38 -0.19 8.92 16.26
C GLN A 38 0.63 9.45 17.44
N ASP A 39 1.29 8.55 18.15
CA ASP A 39 2.29 8.86 19.17
C ASP A 39 3.52 9.52 18.54
N PHE A 40 3.31 10.71 18.00
CA PHE A 40 4.28 11.44 17.20
C PHE A 40 4.12 12.95 17.37
N TRP A 41 5.19 13.71 17.09
CA TRP A 41 5.13 15.17 17.19
C TRP A 41 4.17 15.79 16.21
N ARG A 42 3.37 16.73 16.68
CA ARG A 42 2.41 17.46 15.87
C ARG A 42 3.02 18.71 15.30
N PHE A 43 3.46 18.64 14.06
CA PHE A 43 3.97 19.77 13.31
C PHE A 43 2.88 20.32 12.38
N GLY A 44 2.92 21.65 12.16
CA GLY A 44 2.13 22.30 11.13
C GLY A 44 2.98 22.57 9.88
N GLY A 45 2.31 22.85 8.76
CA GLY A 45 2.97 23.23 7.52
C GLY A 45 2.96 22.15 6.44
N VAL A 46 3.63 22.45 5.34
CA VAL A 46 3.77 21.53 4.18
C VAL A 46 5.07 20.75 4.33
N HIS A 47 4.99 19.47 4.55
CA HIS A 47 6.15 18.60 4.77
C HIS A 47 6.45 17.67 3.58
N ARG A 48 5.64 17.70 2.52
CA ARG A 48 5.85 16.95 1.26
C ARG A 48 5.85 17.90 0.07
N SER A 49 6.39 17.40 -1.06
CA SER A 49 6.60 18.21 -2.26
C SER A 49 5.29 18.68 -2.91
N ILE A 50 5.34 19.85 -3.51
CA ILE A 50 4.27 20.41 -4.35
C ILE A 50 4.74 20.35 -5.78
N HIS A 51 3.94 19.76 -6.67
CA HIS A 51 4.26 19.62 -8.09
C HIS A 51 3.23 20.35 -8.93
N LEU A 52 3.70 21.09 -9.92
CA LEU A 52 2.88 21.58 -11.02
C LEU A 52 3.07 20.64 -12.20
N VAL A 53 1.98 19.98 -12.60
CA VAL A 53 2.01 18.97 -13.67
C VAL A 53 1.23 19.50 -14.88
N HIS A 54 1.87 19.51 -16.04
CA HIS A 54 1.24 19.77 -17.33
C HIS A 54 1.13 18.44 -18.10
N THR A 55 -0.02 18.20 -18.70
CA THR A 55 -0.31 16.96 -19.42
C THR A 55 -0.88 17.26 -20.81
N PRO A 56 -0.73 16.37 -21.81
CA PRO A 56 -1.44 16.46 -23.07
C PRO A 56 -2.96 16.25 -22.87
N ASP A 57 -3.74 16.58 -23.92
CA ASP A 57 -5.21 16.45 -23.92
C ASP A 57 -5.70 15.00 -23.85
N ILE A 58 -4.89 14.05 -24.28
CA ILE A 58 -5.03 12.62 -23.99
C ILE A 58 -3.80 12.23 -23.20
N ARG A 59 -4.01 11.67 -21.99
CA ARG A 59 -2.92 11.29 -21.10
C ARG A 59 -3.15 9.94 -20.46
N ILE A 60 -2.09 9.31 -20.01
CA ILE A 60 -2.14 8.18 -19.08
C ILE A 60 -2.55 8.75 -17.71
N ARG A 61 -3.81 8.51 -17.31
CA ARG A 61 -4.32 8.99 -16.02
C ARG A 61 -3.76 8.17 -14.86
N ASP A 62 -3.76 6.85 -15.05
CA ASP A 62 -3.30 5.88 -14.08
C ASP A 62 -3.03 4.53 -14.76
N TYR A 63 -2.38 3.63 -14.06
CA TYR A 63 -2.17 2.25 -14.51
C TYR A 63 -1.93 1.33 -13.31
N VAL A 64 -2.34 0.07 -13.45
CA VAL A 64 -2.05 -0.98 -12.47
C VAL A 64 -1.16 -2.02 -13.14
N VAL A 65 -0.06 -2.36 -12.50
CA VAL A 65 0.85 -3.44 -12.94
C VAL A 65 0.75 -4.59 -11.96
N ARG A 66 0.39 -5.78 -12.46
CA ARG A 66 0.35 -7.00 -11.64
C ARG A 66 1.22 -8.08 -12.27
N THR A 67 1.92 -8.80 -11.42
CA THR A 67 2.68 -9.98 -11.79
C THR A 67 2.07 -11.19 -11.05
N LEU A 68 1.63 -12.17 -11.80
CA LEU A 68 1.00 -13.38 -11.25
C LEU A 68 1.66 -14.61 -11.83
N PRO A 69 1.78 -15.72 -11.11
CA PRO A 69 2.17 -16.99 -11.71
C PRO A 69 1.30 -17.31 -12.93
N ALA A 70 1.90 -17.70 -14.04
CA ALA A 70 1.17 -18.04 -15.25
C ALA A 70 0.26 -19.26 -15.05
N VAL A 71 0.68 -20.16 -14.17
CA VAL A 71 -0.08 -21.31 -13.67
C VAL A 71 -0.05 -21.25 -12.15
N GLN A 72 -1.21 -21.34 -11.52
CA GLN A 72 -1.34 -21.31 -10.07
C GLN A 72 -0.45 -22.36 -9.40
N GLY A 73 0.30 -21.95 -8.38
CA GLY A 73 1.24 -22.80 -7.66
C GLY A 73 2.52 -23.16 -8.43
N ASN A 74 2.72 -22.62 -9.64
CA ASN A 74 3.95 -22.74 -10.40
C ASN A 74 4.58 -21.36 -10.59
N TYR A 75 5.69 -21.11 -9.92
CA TYR A 75 6.38 -19.81 -9.90
C TYR A 75 7.51 -19.72 -10.92
N GLN A 76 7.50 -20.56 -11.97
CA GLN A 76 8.51 -20.52 -13.04
C GLN A 76 8.21 -19.43 -14.05
N ASP A 77 6.99 -19.41 -14.60
CA ASP A 77 6.54 -18.43 -15.57
C ASP A 77 5.56 -17.46 -14.91
N PHE A 78 5.60 -16.20 -15.32
CA PHE A 78 4.70 -15.19 -14.80
C PHE A 78 3.91 -14.52 -15.90
N ARG A 79 2.70 -14.11 -15.59
CA ARG A 79 1.88 -13.23 -16.40
C ARG A 79 2.08 -11.80 -15.93
N LEU A 80 2.52 -10.94 -16.83
CA LEU A 80 2.50 -9.49 -16.65
C LEU A 80 1.13 -8.99 -17.10
N LEU A 81 0.43 -8.27 -16.24
CA LEU A 81 -0.84 -7.61 -16.50
C LEU A 81 -0.64 -6.12 -16.34
N ILE A 82 -1.12 -5.33 -17.30
CA ILE A 82 -1.13 -3.88 -17.26
C ILE A 82 -2.55 -3.44 -17.53
N ASP A 83 -3.16 -2.77 -16.56
CA ASP A 83 -4.50 -2.21 -16.67
C ASP A 83 -4.37 -0.66 -16.77
N PRO A 84 -4.24 -0.07 -17.97
CA PRO A 84 -4.10 1.37 -18.15
C PRO A 84 -5.45 2.08 -18.06
N GLN A 85 -5.42 3.32 -17.59
CA GLN A 85 -6.56 4.23 -17.55
C GLN A 85 -6.16 5.56 -18.21
N PHE A 86 -7.05 6.13 -19.01
CA PHE A 86 -6.81 7.37 -19.71
C PHE A 86 -7.74 8.49 -19.25
N SER A 87 -7.22 9.73 -19.26
CA SER A 87 -8.07 10.92 -19.25
C SER A 87 -8.04 11.56 -20.63
N VAL A 88 -9.21 11.99 -21.08
CA VAL A 88 -9.43 12.61 -22.38
C VAL A 88 -10.11 13.96 -22.15
N TYR A 89 -9.53 15.01 -22.68
CA TYR A 89 -10.00 16.37 -22.53
C TYR A 89 -10.42 16.96 -23.86
N GLN A 90 -11.11 18.10 -23.85
CA GLN A 90 -11.48 18.91 -25.00
C GLN A 90 -12.25 18.15 -26.12
N GLY A 91 -13.05 17.14 -25.75
CA GLY A 91 -13.87 16.38 -26.69
C GLY A 91 -13.09 15.43 -27.62
N MET A 92 -11.85 15.12 -27.27
CA MET A 92 -11.07 14.07 -27.95
C MET A 92 -11.69 12.69 -27.68
N ASP A 93 -11.48 11.74 -28.57
CA ASP A 93 -12.02 10.36 -28.46
C ASP A 93 -10.96 9.25 -28.41
N GLY A 94 -9.69 9.62 -28.41
CA GLY A 94 -8.58 8.67 -28.39
C GLY A 94 -8.33 7.92 -29.70
N LYS A 95 -9.10 8.20 -30.75
CA LYS A 95 -9.01 7.51 -32.03
C LYS A 95 -7.65 7.68 -32.68
N GLY A 96 -7.05 6.53 -33.08
CA GLY A 96 -5.73 6.50 -33.69
C GLY A 96 -4.56 6.71 -32.74
N TYR A 97 -4.83 6.87 -31.43
CA TYR A 97 -3.79 6.87 -30.40
C TYR A 97 -3.51 5.44 -29.92
N THR A 98 -2.24 5.18 -29.57
CA THR A 98 -1.81 3.88 -29.08
C THR A 98 -1.02 3.98 -27.79
N LEU A 99 -1.14 2.99 -26.92
CA LEU A 99 -0.26 2.77 -25.79
C LEU A 99 0.70 1.64 -26.14
N GLN A 100 1.98 1.94 -26.16
CA GLN A 100 3.05 0.95 -26.23
C GLN A 100 3.58 0.66 -24.83
N ALA A 101 3.64 -0.63 -24.45
CA ALA A 101 4.20 -1.09 -23.19
C ALA A 101 5.40 -1.99 -23.47
N VAL A 102 6.60 -1.52 -23.13
CA VAL A 102 7.86 -2.22 -23.35
C VAL A 102 8.47 -2.60 -22.00
N LEU A 103 8.60 -3.89 -21.74
CA LEU A 103 9.32 -4.40 -20.58
C LEU A 103 10.78 -4.67 -20.96
N LYS A 104 11.71 -4.12 -20.17
CA LYS A 104 13.16 -4.32 -20.33
C LYS A 104 13.75 -4.97 -19.09
N ASP A 105 14.77 -5.80 -19.28
CA ASP A 105 15.59 -6.32 -18.19
C ASP A 105 16.57 -5.26 -17.63
N ALA A 106 17.33 -5.63 -16.60
CA ALA A 106 18.29 -4.71 -15.97
C ALA A 106 19.44 -4.29 -16.93
N ASP A 107 19.71 -5.06 -17.98
CA ASP A 107 20.68 -4.73 -19.01
C ASP A 107 20.09 -3.84 -20.13
N GLY A 108 18.78 -3.51 -20.02
CA GLY A 108 18.05 -2.71 -20.99
C GLY A 108 17.56 -3.47 -22.24
N ARG A 109 17.68 -4.83 -22.23
CA ARG A 109 17.17 -5.65 -23.31
C ARG A 109 15.66 -5.76 -23.26
N GLU A 110 15.02 -5.65 -24.40
CA GLU A 110 13.57 -5.83 -24.51
C GLU A 110 13.19 -7.29 -24.24
N VAL A 111 12.28 -7.47 -23.29
CA VAL A 111 11.72 -8.76 -22.88
C VAL A 111 10.37 -9.00 -23.56
N VAL A 112 9.53 -7.97 -23.59
CA VAL A 112 8.24 -7.98 -24.27
C VAL A 112 7.84 -6.57 -24.69
N ASN A 113 7.12 -6.50 -25.81
CA ASN A 113 6.55 -5.29 -26.36
C ASN A 113 5.08 -5.55 -26.68
N MET A 114 4.19 -4.75 -26.13
CA MET A 114 2.75 -4.82 -26.33
C MET A 114 2.25 -3.47 -26.82
N VAL A 115 1.24 -3.51 -27.69
CA VAL A 115 0.58 -2.29 -28.19
C VAL A 115 -0.92 -2.45 -28.02
N GLY A 116 -1.57 -1.43 -27.47
CA GLY A 116 -3.01 -1.34 -27.32
C GLY A 116 -3.55 -0.05 -27.92
N ASN A 117 -4.75 -0.09 -28.51
CA ASN A 117 -5.42 1.11 -29.00
C ASN A 117 -6.11 1.83 -27.83
N VAL A 118 -5.91 3.13 -27.73
CA VAL A 118 -6.54 3.94 -26.68
C VAL A 118 -8.06 3.96 -26.83
N GLU A 119 -8.56 4.06 -28.07
CA GLU A 119 -9.99 4.01 -28.38
C GLU A 119 -10.66 2.73 -27.86
N ASP A 120 -10.03 1.57 -28.08
CA ASP A 120 -10.57 0.28 -27.63
C ASP A 120 -10.65 0.21 -26.10
N ILE A 121 -9.66 0.74 -25.40
CA ILE A 121 -9.63 0.77 -23.93
C ILE A 121 -10.73 1.69 -23.40
N LEU A 122 -10.88 2.89 -23.96
CA LEU A 122 -11.94 3.83 -23.60
C LEU A 122 -13.34 3.27 -23.88
N ASP A 123 -13.52 2.57 -25.02
CA ASP A 123 -14.80 1.94 -25.35
C ASP A 123 -15.17 0.81 -24.38
N LEU A 124 -14.19 0.04 -23.90
CA LEU A 124 -14.41 -0.94 -22.83
C LEU A 124 -14.88 -0.30 -21.52
N GLU A 125 -14.30 0.83 -21.16
CA GLU A 125 -14.72 1.61 -19.97
C GLU A 125 -16.18 2.09 -20.14
N HIS A 126 -16.52 2.64 -21.27
CA HIS A 126 -17.88 3.13 -21.57
C HIS A 126 -18.90 1.97 -21.63
N LYS A 127 -18.53 0.82 -22.20
CA LYS A 127 -19.39 -0.37 -22.23
C LYS A 127 -19.64 -0.91 -20.83
N ALA A 128 -18.59 -1.00 -19.99
CA ALA A 128 -18.71 -1.44 -18.62
C ALA A 128 -19.61 -0.51 -17.80
N ALA A 129 -19.51 0.81 -17.99
CA ALA A 129 -20.39 1.78 -17.35
C ALA A 129 -21.85 1.59 -17.75
N ARG A 130 -22.13 1.41 -19.05
CA ARG A 130 -23.50 1.15 -19.54
C ARG A 130 -24.07 -0.15 -19.01
N MET A 131 -23.28 -1.22 -18.96
CA MET A 131 -23.73 -2.50 -18.38
C MET A 131 -24.09 -2.36 -16.91
N ASN A 132 -23.30 -1.61 -16.13
CA ASN A 132 -23.59 -1.35 -14.73
C ASN A 132 -24.87 -0.52 -14.53
N GLU A 133 -25.22 0.33 -15.46
CA GLU A 133 -26.43 1.14 -15.43
C GLU A 133 -27.70 0.25 -15.64
N TRP A 134 -27.65 -0.66 -16.59
CA TRP A 134 -28.79 -1.53 -16.92
C TRP A 134 -28.89 -2.80 -16.06
N TYR A 135 -27.75 -3.29 -15.60
CA TYR A 135 -27.66 -4.47 -14.77
C TYR A 135 -26.91 -4.10 -13.48
N PRO A 136 -27.60 -3.80 -12.39
CA PRO A 136 -26.97 -3.41 -11.12
C PRO A 136 -26.25 -4.61 -10.44
N GLN A 137 -25.69 -5.48 -11.23
CA GLN A 137 -24.79 -6.55 -10.82
C GLN A 137 -23.36 -6.09 -11.06
N ARG A 138 -22.41 -6.71 -10.36
CA ARG A 138 -21.00 -6.46 -10.54
C ARG A 138 -20.59 -6.66 -12.00
N GLY A 139 -20.40 -5.56 -12.70
CA GLY A 139 -19.90 -5.57 -14.07
C GLY A 139 -18.41 -5.88 -14.16
N PRO A 140 -17.88 -6.10 -15.38
CA PRO A 140 -16.44 -6.21 -15.58
C PRO A 140 -15.71 -4.96 -15.11
N ARG A 141 -14.45 -5.11 -14.71
CA ARG A 141 -13.61 -3.97 -14.31
C ARG A 141 -13.53 -2.96 -15.47
N LYS A 142 -13.60 -1.69 -15.11
CA LYS A 142 -13.63 -0.57 -16.06
C LYS A 142 -12.23 -0.22 -16.60
N MET A 143 -11.43 -1.22 -16.90
CA MET A 143 -10.05 -0.99 -17.37
C MET A 143 -9.76 -1.92 -18.53
N GLY A 144 -9.13 -1.38 -19.56
CA GLY A 144 -8.49 -2.17 -20.60
C GLY A 144 -7.38 -3.03 -19.99
N ARG A 145 -7.01 -4.10 -20.66
CA ARG A 145 -5.97 -4.99 -20.20
C ARG A 145 -5.00 -5.34 -21.29
N MET A 146 -3.73 -5.09 -21.02
CA MET A 146 -2.62 -5.63 -21.80
C MET A 146 -1.98 -6.75 -21.00
N SER A 147 -1.64 -7.86 -21.63
CA SER A 147 -1.04 -9.00 -20.91
C SER A 147 -0.05 -9.77 -21.75
N ALA A 148 1.00 -10.28 -21.09
CA ALA A 148 1.98 -11.17 -21.70
C ALA A 148 2.45 -12.22 -20.68
N VAL A 149 2.85 -13.41 -21.16
CA VAL A 149 3.52 -14.41 -20.33
C VAL A 149 5.03 -14.22 -20.48
N ILE A 150 5.69 -13.99 -19.35
CA ILE A 150 7.13 -13.84 -19.27
C ILE A 150 7.70 -15.16 -18.79
N LYS A 151 8.57 -15.76 -19.62
CA LYS A 151 9.18 -17.05 -19.36
C LYS A 151 10.35 -16.92 -18.41
N SER A 152 10.29 -17.67 -17.30
CA SER A 152 11.35 -17.76 -16.30
C SER A 152 11.98 -16.41 -15.91
N PRO A 153 11.18 -15.39 -15.53
CA PRO A 153 11.75 -14.10 -15.15
C PRO A 153 12.56 -14.25 -13.87
N GLN A 154 13.56 -13.39 -13.70
CA GLN A 154 14.20 -13.21 -12.40
C GLN A 154 13.17 -12.65 -11.42
N ARG A 155 13.00 -13.36 -10.30
CA ARG A 155 11.97 -13.04 -9.31
C ARG A 155 12.49 -12.03 -8.30
N TRP A 156 11.59 -11.14 -7.89
CA TRP A 156 11.87 -10.18 -6.83
C TRP A 156 11.65 -10.81 -5.45
N THR A 157 12.59 -10.62 -4.55
CA THR A 157 12.49 -10.89 -3.11
C THR A 157 13.30 -9.84 -2.36
N ALA A 158 13.12 -9.70 -1.03
CA ALA A 158 13.98 -8.81 -0.23
C ALA A 158 15.47 -9.20 -0.25
N GLU A 159 15.79 -10.46 -0.53
CA GLU A 159 17.18 -10.94 -0.64
C GLU A 159 17.75 -10.76 -2.05
N THR A 160 16.90 -10.82 -3.07
CA THR A 160 17.26 -10.66 -4.48
C THR A 160 16.29 -9.70 -5.17
N PRO A 161 16.44 -8.39 -4.96
CA PRO A 161 15.47 -7.39 -5.41
C PRO A 161 15.65 -7.03 -6.89
N TYR A 162 15.48 -8.03 -7.76
CA TYR A 162 15.63 -7.83 -9.20
C TYR A 162 14.44 -7.07 -9.78
N LEU A 163 14.73 -5.96 -10.45
CA LEU A 163 13.73 -5.11 -11.08
C LEU A 163 13.90 -5.08 -12.60
N TYR A 164 12.78 -5.24 -13.28
CA TYR A 164 12.61 -4.89 -14.68
C TYR A 164 12.16 -3.44 -14.80
N LYS A 165 12.29 -2.85 -15.97
CA LYS A 165 11.80 -1.53 -16.31
C LYS A 165 10.69 -1.64 -17.33
N LEU A 166 9.48 -1.22 -16.96
CA LEU A 166 8.34 -1.07 -17.86
C LEU A 166 8.29 0.37 -18.35
N GLU A 167 8.31 0.57 -19.64
CA GLU A 167 8.10 1.85 -20.31
C GLU A 167 6.71 1.87 -20.94
N LEU A 168 5.85 2.78 -20.48
CA LEU A 168 4.55 3.06 -21.08
C LEU A 168 4.67 4.32 -21.94
N ARG A 169 4.45 4.21 -23.24
CA ARG A 169 4.56 5.30 -24.21
C ARG A 169 3.22 5.53 -24.88
N LEU A 170 2.61 6.66 -24.60
CA LEU A 170 1.42 7.11 -25.32
C LEU A 170 1.83 7.78 -26.61
N GLN A 171 1.33 7.28 -27.72
CA GLN A 171 1.65 7.75 -29.06
C GLN A 171 0.41 8.37 -29.71
N ASN A 172 0.61 9.50 -30.41
CA ASN A 172 -0.43 10.15 -31.17
C ASN A 172 -0.66 9.45 -32.53
N VAL A 173 -1.60 9.97 -33.33
CA VAL A 173 -1.99 9.44 -34.64
C VAL A 173 -0.82 9.39 -35.66
N ASN A 174 0.24 10.13 -35.42
CA ASN A 174 1.45 10.13 -36.28
C ASN A 174 2.54 9.18 -35.74
N GLY A 175 2.27 8.41 -34.68
CA GLY A 175 3.24 7.53 -34.03
C GLY A 175 4.28 8.27 -33.18
N GLN A 176 4.09 9.56 -32.88
CA GLN A 176 4.97 10.31 -32.01
C GLN A 176 4.60 10.08 -30.55
N THR A 177 5.58 9.78 -29.71
CA THR A 177 5.39 9.67 -28.25
C THR A 177 5.11 11.07 -27.67
N ILE A 178 3.93 11.23 -27.05
CA ILE A 178 3.47 12.47 -26.42
C ILE A 178 3.56 12.43 -24.90
N GLU A 179 3.58 11.23 -24.34
CA GLU A 179 3.78 11.00 -22.90
C GLU A 179 4.53 9.68 -22.69
N GLN A 180 5.44 9.64 -21.73
CA GLN A 180 6.15 8.43 -21.34
C GLN A 180 6.22 8.33 -19.83
N VAL A 181 5.94 7.13 -19.33
CA VAL A 181 6.06 6.78 -17.90
C VAL A 181 6.96 5.56 -17.78
N GLU A 182 7.82 5.56 -16.77
CA GLU A 182 8.67 4.42 -16.42
C GLU A 182 8.25 3.84 -15.08
N GLN A 183 8.10 2.54 -15.01
CA GLN A 183 7.69 1.80 -13.80
C GLN A 183 8.63 0.63 -13.54
N PRO A 184 9.31 0.59 -12.38
CA PRO A 184 9.99 -0.62 -11.93
C PRO A 184 9.02 -1.77 -11.71
N VAL A 185 9.37 -2.97 -12.16
CA VAL A 185 8.54 -4.17 -12.05
C VAL A 185 9.33 -5.31 -11.43
N GLY A 186 8.85 -5.80 -10.29
CA GLY A 186 9.37 -7.01 -9.65
C GLY A 186 8.40 -8.17 -9.85
N PHE A 187 8.88 -9.28 -10.42
CA PHE A 187 8.06 -10.49 -10.55
C PHE A 187 8.00 -11.22 -9.22
N ARG A 188 6.85 -11.14 -8.57
CA ARG A 188 6.60 -11.82 -7.29
C ARG A 188 5.14 -12.23 -7.14
N CYS A 189 4.93 -13.23 -6.28
CA CYS A 189 3.61 -13.66 -5.83
C CYS A 189 3.63 -13.76 -4.29
N ILE A 190 2.59 -13.22 -3.65
CA ILE A 190 2.37 -13.31 -2.21
C ILE A 190 1.18 -14.21 -1.97
N GLU A 191 1.31 -15.15 -1.06
CA GLU A 191 0.25 -16.09 -0.72
C GLU A 191 0.25 -16.41 0.77
N ILE A 192 -0.91 -16.73 1.30
CA ILE A 192 -1.06 -17.34 2.62
C ILE A 192 -1.44 -18.79 2.42
N LYS A 193 -0.66 -19.68 2.98
CA LYS A 193 -0.91 -21.12 2.91
C LYS A 193 -0.43 -21.82 4.18
N ASP A 194 -1.29 -22.68 4.72
CA ASP A 194 -0.98 -23.49 5.91
C ASP A 194 -0.44 -22.66 7.09
N GLY A 195 -1.08 -21.52 7.36
CA GLY A 195 -0.69 -20.61 8.45
C GLY A 195 0.60 -19.83 8.20
N GLN A 196 1.10 -19.80 6.98
CA GLN A 196 2.37 -19.16 6.62
C GLN A 196 2.21 -18.14 5.49
N MET A 197 3.02 -17.08 5.57
CA MET A 197 3.22 -16.15 4.46
C MET A 197 4.25 -16.74 3.49
N LEU A 198 3.89 -16.82 2.22
CA LEU A 198 4.77 -17.27 1.16
C LEU A 198 5.08 -16.13 0.19
N VAL A 199 6.35 -16.05 -0.22
CA VAL A 199 6.80 -15.23 -1.33
C VAL A 199 7.37 -16.16 -2.40
N ASN A 200 6.77 -16.15 -3.59
CA ASN A 200 7.14 -17.05 -4.68
C ASN A 200 7.15 -18.54 -4.27
N GLY A 201 6.18 -18.93 -3.44
CA GLY A 201 6.02 -20.29 -2.94
C GLY A 201 6.95 -20.68 -1.80
N ASN A 202 7.84 -19.80 -1.34
CA ASN A 202 8.72 -20.05 -0.21
C ASN A 202 8.21 -19.36 1.04
N SER A 203 8.19 -20.06 2.17
CA SER A 203 7.84 -19.48 3.46
C SER A 203 8.81 -18.39 3.86
N VAL A 204 8.27 -17.23 4.25
CA VAL A 204 9.07 -16.08 4.68
C VAL A 204 8.73 -15.75 6.11
N ARG A 205 9.78 -15.56 6.94
CA ARG A 205 9.65 -14.95 8.27
C ARG A 205 9.99 -13.48 8.16
N PHE A 206 9.02 -12.62 8.47
CA PHE A 206 9.28 -11.20 8.59
C PHE A 206 10.02 -10.92 9.89
N ARG A 207 11.25 -10.45 9.74
CA ARG A 207 12.07 -9.85 10.80
C ARG A 207 12.02 -8.37 10.58
N GLY A 208 10.97 -7.73 11.10
CA GLY A 208 10.61 -6.37 10.78
C GLY A 208 10.83 -5.40 11.92
N VAL A 209 10.77 -4.13 11.58
CA VAL A 209 10.72 -3.00 12.49
C VAL A 209 9.64 -2.03 12.05
N ASN A 210 9.15 -1.22 12.97
CA ASN A 210 8.29 -0.09 12.67
C ASN A 210 9.16 1.15 12.42
N ARG A 211 8.76 2.00 11.47
CA ARG A 211 9.49 3.20 11.12
C ARG A 211 8.58 4.40 11.01
N HIS A 212 8.90 5.46 11.73
CA HIS A 212 8.34 6.79 11.53
C HIS A 212 9.19 7.62 10.57
N GLU A 213 8.56 8.47 9.78
CA GLU A 213 9.23 9.55 9.04
C GLU A 213 9.57 10.67 10.00
N HIS A 214 10.80 10.65 10.48
CA HIS A 214 11.26 11.55 11.50
C HIS A 214 12.76 11.83 11.38
N ASP A 215 13.11 13.10 11.42
CA ASP A 215 14.50 13.56 11.44
C ASP A 215 14.66 14.62 12.55
N PRO A 216 15.73 14.58 13.36
CA PRO A 216 15.92 15.51 14.48
C PRO A 216 16.08 16.96 14.07
N TYR A 217 16.41 17.24 12.81
CA TYR A 217 16.65 18.59 12.30
C TYR A 217 15.52 19.10 11.42
N THR A 218 14.93 18.23 10.62
CA THR A 218 13.95 18.58 9.59
C THR A 218 12.54 18.06 9.91
N ALA A 219 12.37 17.48 11.10
CA ALA A 219 11.09 16.93 11.58
C ALA A 219 10.53 15.86 10.63
N ARG A 220 9.39 16.10 9.99
CA ARG A 220 8.73 15.16 9.06
C ARG A 220 9.27 15.25 7.62
N VAL A 221 10.21 16.14 7.33
CA VAL A 221 10.80 16.25 5.98
C VAL A 221 11.97 15.28 5.87
N MET A 222 11.78 14.20 5.12
CA MET A 222 12.79 13.15 4.96
C MET A 222 13.68 13.41 3.75
N SER A 223 14.99 13.40 3.96
CA SER A 223 15.95 13.38 2.85
C SER A 223 16.19 11.96 2.35
N GLU A 224 16.62 11.83 1.08
CA GLU A 224 16.95 10.52 0.50
C GLU A 224 18.10 9.85 1.27
N GLU A 225 19.11 10.63 1.69
CA GLU A 225 20.26 10.13 2.46
C GLU A 225 19.81 9.52 3.78
N ARG A 226 18.82 10.13 4.47
CA ARG A 226 18.29 9.60 5.71
C ARG A 226 17.53 8.30 5.47
N MET A 227 16.68 8.26 4.46
CA MET A 227 15.95 7.04 4.09
C MET A 227 16.90 5.90 3.72
N LEU A 228 17.92 6.19 2.94
CA LEU A 228 18.96 5.22 2.57
C LEU A 228 19.72 4.73 3.79
N GLN A 229 20.08 5.61 4.71
CA GLN A 229 20.73 5.24 5.97
C GLN A 229 19.86 4.29 6.79
N ASP A 230 18.56 4.57 6.93
CA ASP A 230 17.62 3.71 7.65
C ASP A 230 17.60 2.30 7.04
N ILE A 231 17.48 2.20 5.71
CA ILE A 231 17.45 0.90 5.01
C ILE A 231 18.76 0.14 5.20
N LEU A 232 19.90 0.80 5.07
CA LEU A 232 21.21 0.15 5.22
C LEU A 232 21.41 -0.37 6.64
N LEU A 233 20.99 0.38 7.67
CA LEU A 233 21.03 -0.06 9.06
C LEU A 233 20.11 -1.29 9.29
N MET A 234 18.90 -1.27 8.74
CA MET A 234 18.00 -2.42 8.78
C MET A 234 18.64 -3.66 8.14
N LYS A 235 19.20 -3.53 6.95
CA LYS A 235 19.86 -4.64 6.23
C LYS A 235 21.06 -5.18 7.00
N GLN A 236 21.90 -4.31 7.58
CA GLN A 236 23.04 -4.70 8.42
C GLN A 236 22.62 -5.45 9.68
N ALA A 237 21.44 -5.12 10.23
CA ALA A 237 20.85 -5.82 11.37
C ALA A 237 20.05 -7.09 10.98
N ASN A 238 20.10 -7.55 9.72
CA ASN A 238 19.30 -8.65 9.19
C ASN A 238 17.78 -8.43 9.30
N VAL A 239 17.34 -7.20 9.31
CA VAL A 239 15.93 -6.83 9.15
C VAL A 239 15.57 -6.95 7.68
N ASN A 240 14.47 -7.64 7.37
CA ASN A 240 14.00 -7.85 5.99
C ASN A 240 12.63 -7.23 5.72
N ALA A 241 12.00 -6.63 6.73
CA ALA A 241 10.67 -6.04 6.61
C ALA A 241 10.56 -4.74 7.40
N VAL A 242 9.68 -3.86 6.95
CA VAL A 242 9.37 -2.60 7.63
C VAL A 242 7.87 -2.33 7.55
N ARG A 243 7.27 -1.89 8.66
CA ARG A 243 5.93 -1.32 8.68
C ARG A 243 6.04 0.20 8.67
N THR A 244 5.31 0.83 7.75
CA THR A 244 5.26 2.29 7.66
C THR A 244 4.33 2.85 8.74
N SER A 245 4.78 2.77 9.97
CA SER A 245 4.00 3.20 11.13
C SER A 245 3.93 4.73 11.22
N HIS A 246 2.77 5.37 11.27
CA HIS A 246 1.44 4.76 11.10
C HIS A 246 0.72 5.50 9.97
N TYR A 247 1.37 5.62 8.82
CA TYR A 247 0.92 6.38 7.64
C TYR A 247 1.77 6.04 6.42
N PRO A 248 1.24 6.26 5.20
CA PRO A 248 2.02 6.08 3.99
C PRO A 248 3.24 7.02 3.95
N ASN A 249 4.41 6.45 3.71
CA ASN A 249 5.66 7.22 3.63
C ASN A 249 5.77 8.01 2.31
N VAL A 250 6.81 8.83 2.15
CA VAL A 250 7.09 9.50 0.87
C VAL A 250 7.38 8.47 -0.22
N SER A 251 6.95 8.74 -1.46
CA SER A 251 7.05 7.76 -2.57
C SER A 251 8.47 7.23 -2.78
N ARG A 252 9.48 8.05 -2.57
CA ARG A 252 10.89 7.66 -2.70
C ARG A 252 11.30 6.54 -1.74
N TRP A 253 10.66 6.43 -0.57
CA TRP A 253 10.87 5.32 0.36
C TRP A 253 10.58 3.96 -0.26
N TYR A 254 9.47 3.84 -0.96
CA TYR A 254 9.08 2.58 -1.61
C TYR A 254 9.99 2.22 -2.77
N GLU A 255 10.41 3.21 -3.57
CA GLU A 255 11.39 2.99 -4.65
C GLU A 255 12.73 2.48 -4.11
N LEU A 256 13.17 2.99 -2.96
CA LEU A 256 14.37 2.49 -2.28
C LEU A 256 14.15 1.07 -1.72
N CYS A 257 12.99 0.78 -1.13
CA CYS A 257 12.64 -0.56 -0.68
C CYS A 257 12.55 -1.55 -1.85
N ASP A 258 12.02 -1.15 -2.99
CA ASP A 258 11.97 -1.95 -4.21
C ASP A 258 13.38 -2.34 -4.69
N SER A 259 14.29 -1.37 -4.70
CA SER A 259 15.64 -1.54 -5.27
C SER A 259 16.63 -2.21 -4.30
N LEU A 260 16.52 -1.93 -3.00
CA LEU A 260 17.44 -2.45 -1.98
C LEU A 260 16.92 -3.72 -1.30
N GLY A 261 15.65 -4.06 -1.50
CA GLY A 261 15.04 -5.28 -0.99
C GLY A 261 14.64 -5.21 0.47
N LEU A 262 13.49 -4.60 0.75
CA LEU A 262 12.75 -4.73 2.00
C LEU A 262 11.30 -5.07 1.69
N TYR A 263 10.70 -5.97 2.47
CA TYR A 263 9.26 -6.17 2.46
C TYR A 263 8.60 -5.03 3.20
N VAL A 264 7.56 -4.45 2.63
CA VAL A 264 6.83 -3.33 3.23
C VAL A 264 5.42 -3.75 3.60
N MET A 265 5.05 -3.51 4.84
CA MET A 265 3.66 -3.43 5.28
C MET A 265 3.29 -1.95 5.23
N ASP A 266 2.52 -1.58 4.23
CA ASP A 266 2.12 -0.19 3.99
C ASP A 266 0.83 0.11 4.74
N GLU A 267 0.84 1.18 5.54
CA GLU A 267 -0.22 1.46 6.50
C GLU A 267 -0.96 2.75 6.19
N ALA A 268 -2.28 2.66 6.21
CA ALA A 268 -3.16 3.81 6.03
C ALA A 268 -3.05 4.78 7.21
N ASP A 269 -3.11 6.07 6.91
CA ASP A 269 -3.04 7.17 7.88
C ASP A 269 -4.32 7.27 8.72
N ILE A 270 -4.55 6.24 9.54
CA ILE A 270 -5.71 6.11 10.41
C ILE A 270 -5.25 5.71 11.80
N GLU A 271 -5.35 6.64 12.73
CA GLU A 271 -5.19 6.41 14.15
C GLU A 271 -6.09 7.32 14.97
N GLU A 272 -6.96 6.73 15.79
CA GLU A 272 -7.83 7.45 16.72
C GLU A 272 -7.61 7.02 18.17
N HIS A 273 -6.35 6.83 18.55
CA HIS A 273 -5.96 6.26 19.84
C HIS A 273 -6.63 6.94 21.04
N GLY A 274 -6.68 8.28 21.04
CA GLY A 274 -7.31 9.06 22.11
C GLY A 274 -8.84 8.88 22.21
N LEU A 275 -9.50 8.45 21.13
CA LEU A 275 -10.95 8.23 21.06
C LEU A 275 -11.36 6.76 21.19
N ARG A 276 -10.39 5.86 21.25
CA ARG A 276 -10.57 4.43 21.56
C ARG A 276 -11.60 3.70 20.69
N GLY A 277 -11.60 3.96 19.39
CA GLY A 277 -12.44 3.27 18.42
C GLY A 277 -13.85 3.84 18.28
N THR A 278 -14.13 5.01 18.82
CA THR A 278 -15.44 5.66 18.67
C THR A 278 -15.75 5.96 17.21
N LEU A 279 -14.77 6.49 16.47
CA LEU A 279 -14.97 6.91 15.08
C LEU A 279 -15.02 5.69 14.13
N ALA A 280 -14.33 4.61 14.46
CA ALA A 280 -14.39 3.35 13.69
C ALA A 280 -15.82 2.80 13.55
N SER A 281 -16.70 3.14 14.50
CA SER A 281 -18.10 2.71 14.52
C SER A 281 -19.09 3.81 14.16
N THR A 282 -18.61 5.01 13.84
CA THR A 282 -19.46 6.19 13.55
C THR A 282 -19.60 6.39 12.05
N SER A 283 -20.81 6.34 11.53
CA SER A 283 -21.10 6.42 10.08
C SER A 283 -20.62 7.72 9.42
N ASP A 284 -20.63 8.84 10.14
CA ASP A 284 -20.22 10.15 9.63
C ASP A 284 -18.74 10.18 9.23
N TRP A 285 -17.93 9.26 9.80
CA TRP A 285 -16.51 9.14 9.52
C TRP A 285 -16.17 8.10 8.43
N HIS A 286 -17.16 7.35 7.94
CA HIS A 286 -16.97 6.30 6.96
C HIS A 286 -16.16 6.75 5.73
N ALA A 287 -16.53 7.90 5.14
CA ALA A 287 -15.83 8.41 3.96
C ALA A 287 -14.37 8.77 4.25
N ALA A 288 -14.07 9.31 5.44
CA ALA A 288 -12.71 9.68 5.82
C ALA A 288 -11.80 8.46 6.03
N PHE A 289 -12.33 7.39 6.63
CA PHE A 289 -11.62 6.11 6.78
C PHE A 289 -11.31 5.51 5.41
N LEU A 290 -12.34 5.37 4.56
CA LEU A 290 -12.17 4.76 3.25
C LEU A 290 -11.23 5.56 2.34
N ASP A 291 -11.35 6.90 2.31
CA ASP A 291 -10.53 7.77 1.48
C ASP A 291 -9.03 7.58 1.76
N ARG A 292 -8.62 7.44 3.02
CA ARG A 292 -7.23 7.25 3.43
C ARG A 292 -6.64 5.94 2.91
N ALA A 293 -7.35 4.84 3.09
CA ALA A 293 -6.91 3.53 2.60
C ALA A 293 -6.90 3.45 1.07
N VAL A 294 -7.91 4.04 0.41
CA VAL A 294 -7.99 4.12 -1.05
C VAL A 294 -6.79 4.89 -1.62
N ARG A 295 -6.48 6.05 -1.07
CA ARG A 295 -5.36 6.89 -1.56
C ARG A 295 -4.01 6.22 -1.37
N MET A 296 -3.77 5.58 -0.23
CA MET A 296 -2.59 4.77 0.01
C MET A 296 -2.45 3.69 -1.06
N ALA A 297 -3.44 2.82 -1.18
CA ALA A 297 -3.37 1.68 -2.09
C ALA A 297 -3.28 2.10 -3.57
N GLU A 298 -4.04 3.13 -3.98
CA GLU A 298 -3.98 3.68 -5.34
C GLU A 298 -2.61 4.29 -5.68
N ARG A 299 -1.94 4.90 -4.73
CA ARG A 299 -0.61 5.46 -4.92
C ARG A 299 0.46 4.38 -5.00
N ASP A 300 0.42 3.40 -4.08
CA ASP A 300 1.54 2.50 -3.84
C ASP A 300 1.37 1.09 -4.46
N LYS A 301 0.27 0.86 -5.17
CA LYS A 301 -0.11 -0.43 -5.80
C LYS A 301 0.94 -1.08 -6.68
N ASN A 302 1.82 -0.29 -7.33
CA ASN A 302 2.79 -0.79 -8.28
C ASN A 302 4.16 -1.13 -7.67
N HIS A 303 4.35 -0.92 -6.36
CA HIS A 303 5.59 -1.24 -5.67
C HIS A 303 5.70 -2.74 -5.35
N PRO A 304 6.69 -3.47 -5.87
CA PRO A 304 6.88 -4.88 -5.54
C PRO A 304 7.27 -5.11 -4.07
N SER A 305 7.89 -4.14 -3.41
CA SER A 305 8.24 -4.21 -1.98
C SER A 305 7.01 -4.25 -1.08
N VAL A 306 5.91 -3.60 -1.45
CA VAL A 306 4.66 -3.64 -0.68
C VAL A 306 4.06 -5.04 -0.79
N VAL A 307 4.05 -5.77 0.32
CA VAL A 307 3.60 -7.16 0.39
C VAL A 307 2.34 -7.34 1.23
N MET A 308 1.93 -6.31 1.94
CA MET A 308 0.76 -6.32 2.82
C MET A 308 0.18 -4.91 2.94
N TRP A 309 -1.14 -4.80 2.93
CA TRP A 309 -1.87 -3.58 3.23
C TRP A 309 -2.30 -3.57 4.70
N SER A 310 -1.96 -2.52 5.43
CA SER A 310 -2.42 -2.32 6.80
C SER A 310 -3.46 -1.20 6.85
N MET A 311 -4.58 -1.48 7.50
CA MET A 311 -5.73 -0.57 7.49
C MET A 311 -5.61 0.61 8.44
N GLY A 312 -4.60 0.60 9.34
CA GLY A 312 -4.36 1.66 10.30
C GLY A 312 -3.76 1.13 11.60
N ASN A 313 -3.78 1.97 12.63
CA ASN A 313 -3.22 1.71 13.95
C ASN A 313 -4.19 2.06 15.08
N GLU A 314 -4.22 1.30 16.15
CA GLU A 314 -4.82 1.54 17.48
C GLU A 314 -6.14 2.34 17.51
N SER A 315 -7.06 2.00 16.61
CA SER A 315 -8.32 2.72 16.41
C SER A 315 -9.56 1.88 16.74
N GLY A 316 -9.40 0.86 17.58
CA GLY A 316 -10.45 -0.11 17.86
C GLY A 316 -10.87 -0.88 16.60
N TYR A 317 -12.08 -1.42 16.58
CA TYR A 317 -12.60 -2.10 15.39
C TYR A 317 -14.10 -1.80 15.22
N GLY A 318 -14.49 -1.56 13.97
CA GLY A 318 -15.89 -1.26 13.63
C GLY A 318 -16.18 -1.36 12.13
N PRO A 319 -17.41 -1.02 11.73
CA PRO A 319 -17.87 -1.11 10.33
C PRO A 319 -16.99 -0.35 9.33
N ASN A 320 -16.34 0.73 9.74
CA ASN A 320 -15.48 1.51 8.86
C ASN A 320 -14.24 0.71 8.42
N PHE A 321 -13.64 -0.08 9.31
CA PHE A 321 -12.55 -1.00 8.96
C PHE A 321 -13.02 -2.18 8.12
N ALA A 322 -14.23 -2.70 8.37
CA ALA A 322 -14.79 -3.76 7.53
C ALA A 322 -14.99 -3.28 6.07
N ALA A 323 -15.39 -2.02 5.88
CA ALA A 323 -15.52 -1.41 4.54
C ALA A 323 -14.16 -1.23 3.85
N ILE A 324 -13.12 -0.78 4.56
CA ILE A 324 -11.76 -0.70 4.04
C ILE A 324 -11.29 -2.08 3.58
N SER A 325 -11.45 -3.09 4.42
CA SER A 325 -11.07 -4.46 4.11
C SER A 325 -11.75 -4.96 2.83
N ALA A 326 -13.07 -4.78 2.73
CA ALA A 326 -13.82 -5.19 1.55
C ALA A 326 -13.33 -4.50 0.28
N TRP A 327 -13.00 -3.22 0.37
CA TRP A 327 -12.47 -2.46 -0.75
C TRP A 327 -11.06 -2.94 -1.15
N LEU A 328 -10.16 -3.12 -0.18
CA LEU A 328 -8.78 -3.58 -0.44
C LEU A 328 -8.75 -4.96 -1.09
N HIS A 329 -9.54 -5.91 -0.61
CA HIS A 329 -9.65 -7.24 -1.21
C HIS A 329 -10.21 -7.23 -2.63
N ASP A 330 -11.11 -6.29 -2.95
CA ASP A 330 -11.62 -6.13 -4.32
C ASP A 330 -10.60 -5.44 -5.23
N PHE A 331 -9.95 -4.40 -4.72
CA PHE A 331 -8.99 -3.59 -5.45
C PHE A 331 -7.71 -4.37 -5.75
N ASP A 332 -7.12 -4.99 -4.74
CA ASP A 332 -5.87 -5.73 -4.85
C ASP A 332 -5.89 -7.10 -4.14
N PRO A 333 -6.45 -8.13 -4.79
CA PRO A 333 -6.49 -9.48 -4.23
C PRO A 333 -5.10 -10.18 -4.19
N THR A 334 -4.02 -9.49 -4.55
CA THR A 334 -2.66 -10.05 -4.60
C THR A 334 -1.86 -9.82 -3.34
N ARG A 335 -2.38 -9.01 -2.40
CA ARG A 335 -1.76 -8.71 -1.12
C ARG A 335 -2.73 -8.94 0.02
N PRO A 336 -2.30 -9.58 1.11
CA PRO A 336 -3.12 -9.73 2.31
C PRO A 336 -3.36 -8.40 3.01
N VAL A 337 -4.45 -8.36 3.78
CA VAL A 337 -4.88 -7.22 4.58
C VAL A 337 -4.58 -7.49 6.06
N HIS A 338 -3.98 -6.52 6.71
CA HIS A 338 -3.60 -6.50 8.11
C HIS A 338 -4.35 -5.39 8.85
N TYR A 339 -4.69 -5.66 10.11
CA TYR A 339 -5.05 -4.66 11.11
C TYR A 339 -5.04 -5.30 12.49
N GLU A 340 -4.28 -4.73 13.44
CA GLU A 340 -4.14 -5.33 14.78
C GLU A 340 -5.42 -5.20 15.61
N GLY A 341 -6.19 -4.12 15.42
CA GLY A 341 -7.44 -3.88 16.13
C GLY A 341 -8.59 -4.82 15.77
N ALA A 342 -8.46 -5.61 14.69
CA ALA A 342 -9.43 -6.63 14.29
C ALA A 342 -9.31 -7.87 15.20
N GLN A 343 -9.69 -7.72 16.46
CA GLN A 343 -9.60 -8.78 17.48
C GLN A 343 -10.98 -9.20 17.92
N GLY A 344 -11.13 -10.50 18.18
CA GLY A 344 -12.33 -11.05 18.80
C GLY A 344 -12.48 -10.56 20.26
N VAL A 345 -13.71 -10.35 20.69
CA VAL A 345 -14.05 -9.88 22.03
C VAL A 345 -14.67 -11.05 22.81
N ASN A 346 -14.33 -11.19 24.08
CA ASN A 346 -14.91 -12.20 24.97
C ASN A 346 -14.75 -13.65 24.48
N GLY A 347 -13.61 -13.97 23.86
CA GLY A 347 -13.32 -15.31 23.35
C GLY A 347 -13.87 -15.63 21.95
N GLU A 348 -14.50 -14.66 21.32
CA GLU A 348 -14.88 -14.78 19.92
C GLU A 348 -13.63 -14.79 19.01
N PRO A 349 -13.67 -15.49 17.86
CA PRO A 349 -12.56 -15.48 16.92
C PRO A 349 -12.36 -14.10 16.31
N ASP A 350 -11.13 -13.80 15.92
CA ASP A 350 -10.82 -12.56 15.20
C ASP A 350 -11.63 -12.44 13.90
N PRO A 351 -12.12 -11.25 13.58
CA PRO A 351 -12.87 -11.00 12.35
C PRO A 351 -12.14 -11.47 11.09
N LYS A 352 -12.87 -12.02 10.12
CA LYS A 352 -12.32 -12.47 8.83
C LYS A 352 -12.07 -11.32 7.84
N THR A 353 -12.11 -10.09 8.31
CA THR A 353 -11.73 -8.88 7.56
C THR A 353 -10.22 -8.69 7.44
N VAL A 354 -9.43 -9.47 8.17
CA VAL A 354 -7.98 -9.50 8.09
C VAL A 354 -7.49 -10.89 7.73
N ASP A 355 -6.41 -10.94 6.96
CA ASP A 355 -5.80 -12.19 6.51
C ASP A 355 -4.68 -12.68 7.43
N VAL A 356 -4.28 -11.83 8.38
CA VAL A 356 -3.20 -12.10 9.34
C VAL A 356 -3.72 -11.77 10.74
N ILE A 357 -3.49 -12.67 11.68
CA ILE A 357 -3.75 -12.42 13.10
C ILE A 357 -2.57 -11.62 13.65
N SER A 358 -2.85 -10.43 14.14
CA SER A 358 -1.83 -9.54 14.69
C SER A 358 -2.12 -9.18 16.13
N ARG A 359 -1.05 -8.99 16.89
CA ARG A 359 -1.10 -8.50 18.27
C ARG A 359 0.05 -7.52 18.53
N PHE A 360 -0.17 -6.62 19.48
CA PHE A 360 0.86 -5.74 20.02
C PHE A 360 1.34 -6.25 21.36
N TYR A 361 2.64 -6.16 21.60
CA TYR A 361 3.31 -6.44 22.90
C TYR A 361 2.93 -7.78 23.54
N THR A 362 2.53 -8.72 22.69
CA THR A 362 2.07 -10.03 23.13
C THR A 362 3.26 -10.89 23.57
N ARG A 363 3.10 -11.58 24.69
CA ARG A 363 4.09 -12.51 25.17
C ARG A 363 4.16 -13.75 24.29
N VAL A 364 5.37 -14.23 24.05
CA VAL A 364 5.56 -15.46 23.26
C VAL A 364 5.16 -16.68 24.07
N LYS A 365 5.54 -16.72 25.37
CA LYS A 365 5.25 -17.77 26.33
C LYS A 365 4.90 -17.19 27.70
N GLN A 366 4.19 -17.97 28.49
CA GLN A 366 3.77 -17.62 29.85
C GLN A 366 4.96 -17.35 30.81
N GLU A 367 6.10 -17.99 30.55
CA GLU A 367 7.29 -17.97 31.40
C GLU A 367 8.15 -16.69 31.29
N TYR A 368 7.76 -15.76 30.40
CA TYR A 368 8.54 -14.53 30.13
C TYR A 368 8.19 -13.35 31.03
N LEU A 369 7.36 -13.55 32.02
CA LEU A 369 7.14 -12.56 33.04
C LEU A 369 8.32 -12.48 33.98
N ASN A 370 8.48 -11.33 34.62
CA ASN A 370 9.54 -11.12 35.59
C ASN A 370 9.70 -12.38 36.49
N PRO A 371 10.84 -13.10 36.40
CA PRO A 371 11.02 -14.27 37.22
C PRO A 371 10.82 -13.91 38.70
N GLY A 372 9.83 -14.48 39.35
CA GLY A 372 9.51 -14.20 40.73
C GLY A 372 8.26 -13.36 41.01
N ILE A 373 7.59 -12.87 39.97
CA ILE A 373 6.27 -12.26 40.12
C ILE A 373 5.23 -13.23 39.54
N PRO A 374 4.26 -13.69 40.30
CA PRO A 374 3.19 -14.53 39.81
C PRO A 374 2.44 -13.86 38.65
N GLU A 375 2.05 -14.65 37.68
CA GLU A 375 1.26 -14.16 36.55
C GLU A 375 -0.05 -13.52 37.02
N GLY A 376 -0.34 -12.31 36.53
CA GLY A 376 -1.52 -11.53 36.94
C GLY A 376 -1.29 -10.61 38.15
N GLU A 377 -0.12 -10.70 38.81
CA GLU A 377 0.24 -9.80 39.89
C GLU A 377 1.18 -8.66 39.46
N ASP A 378 1.83 -8.79 38.30
CA ASP A 378 2.57 -7.67 37.81
C ASP A 378 1.60 -6.58 37.33
N LYS A 379 1.86 -5.35 37.82
CA LYS A 379 1.06 -4.16 37.52
C LYS A 379 1.30 -3.68 36.08
N GLU A 380 1.26 -4.62 35.14
CA GLU A 380 1.24 -4.24 33.74
C GLU A 380 -0.02 -3.42 33.48
N ARG A 381 0.10 -2.44 32.60
CA ARG A 381 -1.05 -1.69 32.12
C ARG A 381 -2.06 -2.69 31.55
N ALA A 382 -3.34 -2.48 31.85
CA ALA A 382 -4.42 -3.35 31.40
C ALA A 382 -4.42 -3.54 29.85
N GLU A 383 -3.87 -2.59 29.13
CA GLU A 383 -3.72 -2.62 27.69
C GLU A 383 -2.67 -3.65 27.21
N ASN A 384 -1.64 -3.91 28.02
CA ASN A 384 -0.57 -4.86 27.73
C ASN A 384 -0.85 -6.23 28.39
N ALA A 385 -1.83 -6.31 29.25
CA ALA A 385 -2.29 -7.53 29.89
C ALA A 385 -3.23 -8.35 28.97
N ARG A 386 -3.00 -8.30 27.67
CA ARG A 386 -3.71 -9.21 26.78
C ARG A 386 -3.16 -10.61 27.00
N TRP A 387 -3.99 -11.41 27.64
CA TRP A 387 -3.69 -12.72 28.21
C TRP A 387 -3.42 -13.79 27.15
N GLU A 388 -3.70 -13.50 25.90
CA GLU A 388 -3.42 -14.40 24.79
C GLU A 388 -1.92 -14.50 24.54
N ARG A 389 -1.43 -15.70 24.56
CA ARG A 389 -0.04 -15.99 24.18
C ARG A 389 0.04 -16.18 22.67
N LEU A 390 1.06 -15.63 22.05
CA LEU A 390 1.23 -15.72 20.59
C LEU A 390 1.24 -17.16 20.10
N LEU A 391 1.86 -18.07 20.86
CA LEU A 391 1.88 -19.51 20.54
C LEU A 391 0.49 -20.15 20.67
N GLU A 392 -0.29 -19.80 21.68
CA GLU A 392 -1.65 -20.31 21.86
C GLU A 392 -2.56 -19.90 20.71
N ILE A 393 -2.39 -18.68 20.18
CA ILE A 393 -3.10 -18.21 19.00
C ILE A 393 -2.66 -19.02 17.77
N ALA A 394 -1.36 -19.22 17.60
CA ALA A 394 -0.81 -19.95 16.46
C ALA A 394 -1.19 -21.45 16.45
N GLU A 395 -1.46 -22.03 17.62
CA GLU A 395 -1.87 -23.43 17.79
C GLU A 395 -3.37 -23.66 17.61
N ARG A 396 -4.17 -22.61 17.41
CA ARG A 396 -5.61 -22.73 17.18
C ARG A 396 -5.89 -23.50 15.88
N THR A 397 -6.57 -24.64 16.01
CA THR A 397 -6.83 -25.52 14.86
C THR A 397 -7.95 -25.03 13.94
N ASN A 398 -8.74 -24.05 14.36
CA ASN A 398 -9.88 -23.51 13.63
C ASN A 398 -9.57 -22.23 12.83
N ASP A 399 -8.32 -21.75 12.89
CA ASP A 399 -7.89 -20.56 12.18
C ASP A 399 -6.50 -20.79 11.55
N ASN A 400 -6.44 -20.81 10.21
CA ASN A 400 -5.23 -21.07 9.44
C ASN A 400 -4.54 -19.78 8.99
N ARG A 401 -4.89 -18.64 9.58
CA ARG A 401 -4.19 -17.38 9.28
C ARG A 401 -2.81 -17.38 9.95
N PRO A 402 -1.80 -16.81 9.29
CA PRO A 402 -0.51 -16.59 9.94
C PRO A 402 -0.66 -15.63 11.12
N VAL A 403 0.18 -15.84 12.14
CA VAL A 403 0.20 -15.04 13.36
C VAL A 403 1.48 -14.23 13.41
N MET A 404 1.36 -12.95 13.73
CA MET A 404 2.50 -12.05 13.89
C MET A 404 2.30 -11.10 15.06
N THR A 405 3.40 -10.56 15.57
CA THR A 405 3.37 -9.35 16.37
C THR A 405 3.87 -8.20 15.53
N SER A 406 3.04 -7.19 15.33
CA SER A 406 3.37 -6.01 14.54
C SER A 406 4.01 -4.90 15.38
N GLU A 407 3.90 -5.01 16.72
CA GLU A 407 4.69 -4.23 17.68
C GLU A 407 5.14 -5.14 18.82
N TYR A 408 6.46 -5.38 18.90
CA TYR A 408 7.03 -6.27 19.93
C TYR A 408 7.80 -5.52 21.02
N ALA A 409 8.23 -4.30 20.73
CA ALA A 409 8.91 -3.40 21.67
C ALA A 409 8.63 -1.95 21.29
N HIS A 410 8.32 -1.14 22.29
CA HIS A 410 8.13 0.30 22.11
C HIS A 410 9.17 1.02 22.95
N CYS A 411 10.18 1.58 22.27
CA CYS A 411 11.19 2.40 22.90
C CYS A 411 10.76 3.86 22.87
N MET A 412 10.47 4.41 24.04
CA MET A 412 10.14 5.83 24.18
C MET A 412 11.42 6.67 24.16
N GLY A 413 11.54 7.55 23.15
CA GLY A 413 12.73 8.40 22.97
C GLY A 413 13.97 7.64 22.46
N ASN A 414 15.13 8.03 22.88
CA ASN A 414 16.42 7.48 22.46
C ASN A 414 16.99 6.44 23.43
N ALA A 415 16.13 5.67 24.07
CA ALA A 415 16.57 4.67 25.05
C ALA A 415 17.23 3.47 24.39
#